data_4542a8a12652333dd6b1a8faafe11567
#
_entry.id   4542a8a12652333dd6b1a8faafe11567
#
_cell.length_a   1.000
_cell.length_b   1.000
_cell.length_c   1.000
_cell.angle_alpha   90.00
_cell.angle_beta   90.00
_cell.angle_gamma   90.00
#
_symmetry.space_group_name_H-M   'P 1'
#
loop_
_entity.id
_entity.type
_entity.pdbx_description
1 polymer ?
#
loop_
_entity_poly.entity_id
_entity_poly.type
_entity_poly.pdbx_seq_one_letter_code
_entity_poly.pdbx_strand_id
1 'polypeptide(L)'
;MELLIVSGLSGAGKSVAMNALEDIGYFCIDNIPAALLPSITAFSKAGDNQLERVALCMDVRGCRTREEIEQALQQLDEQKKPYKILFLDAPDEVLMRRYSETRRRHPISISEGLSTREAFLKERQILEPLRVRADYTINTALL
;
A
#
# COMPACT_ATOMS: atom_id res chain seq x y z
N MET A 1 10.32 -15.17 -7.75
CA MET A 1 9.11 -14.59 -7.15
C MET A 1 8.85 -13.21 -7.74
N GLU A 2 7.65 -12.98 -8.20
CA GLU A 2 7.22 -11.64 -8.58
C GLU A 2 6.58 -10.97 -7.37
N LEU A 3 7.11 -9.83 -6.97
CA LEU A 3 6.61 -9.07 -5.84
C LEU A 3 5.94 -7.80 -6.34
N LEU A 4 4.67 -7.63 -5.99
CA LEU A 4 3.91 -6.42 -6.27
C LEU A 4 3.50 -5.78 -4.95
N ILE A 5 3.95 -4.56 -4.73
CA ILE A 5 3.54 -3.76 -3.58
C ILE A 5 2.33 -2.94 -4.01
N VAL A 6 1.20 -3.14 -3.34
CA VAL A 6 -0.02 -2.39 -3.60
C VAL A 6 -0.20 -1.38 -2.48
N SER A 7 -0.30 -0.13 -2.83
CA SER A 7 -0.52 0.94 -1.88
C SER A 7 -1.50 1.96 -2.44
N GLY A 8 -1.82 2.93 -1.65
CA GLY A 8 -2.72 3.98 -2.06
C GLY A 8 -3.41 4.61 -0.87
N LEU A 9 -4.12 5.69 -1.15
CA LEU A 9 -4.84 6.42 -0.12
C LEU A 9 -6.02 5.62 0.39
N SER A 10 -6.37 5.84 1.64
CA SER A 10 -7.53 5.23 2.26
C SER A 10 -8.78 5.57 1.44
N GLY A 11 -9.55 4.56 1.07
CA GLY A 11 -10.73 4.74 0.22
C GLY A 11 -10.46 4.75 -1.28
N ALA A 12 -9.22 4.59 -1.72
CA ALA A 12 -8.88 4.61 -3.15
C ALA A 12 -9.12 3.27 -3.86
N GLY A 13 -9.51 2.21 -3.14
CA GLY A 13 -9.89 0.95 -3.75
C GLY A 13 -8.87 -0.18 -3.62
N LYS A 14 -8.00 -0.13 -2.60
CA LYS A 14 -6.99 -1.18 -2.39
C LYS A 14 -7.60 -2.57 -2.24
N SER A 15 -8.70 -2.71 -1.51
CA SER A 15 -9.35 -4.00 -1.31
C SER A 15 -9.84 -4.60 -2.62
N VAL A 16 -10.41 -3.79 -3.49
CA VAL A 16 -10.87 -4.23 -4.81
C VAL A 16 -9.68 -4.70 -5.66
N ALA A 17 -8.59 -3.95 -5.64
CA ALA A 17 -7.38 -4.31 -6.37
C ALA A 17 -6.78 -5.62 -5.84
N MET A 18 -6.73 -5.79 -4.51
CA MET A 18 -6.20 -7.02 -3.90
C MET A 18 -7.07 -8.24 -4.26
N ASN A 19 -8.38 -8.09 -4.24
CA ASN A 19 -9.29 -9.18 -4.66
C ASN A 19 -9.08 -9.56 -6.13
N ALA A 20 -8.91 -8.59 -7.00
CA ALA A 20 -8.64 -8.85 -8.41
C ALA A 20 -7.31 -9.57 -8.61
N LEU A 21 -6.28 -9.20 -7.87
CA LEU A 21 -4.98 -9.86 -7.93
C LEU A 21 -5.05 -11.31 -7.44
N GLU A 22 -5.81 -11.56 -6.38
CA GLU A 22 -6.04 -12.92 -5.89
C GLU A 22 -6.72 -13.77 -6.96
N ASP A 23 -7.72 -13.21 -7.64
CA ASP A 23 -8.46 -13.92 -8.71
C ASP A 23 -7.56 -14.33 -9.86
N ILE A 24 -6.50 -13.57 -10.14
CA ILE A 24 -5.56 -13.91 -11.22
C ILE A 24 -4.34 -14.69 -10.75
N GLY A 25 -4.35 -15.16 -9.51
CA GLY A 25 -3.35 -16.09 -9.00
C GLY A 25 -2.26 -15.53 -8.12
N TYR A 26 -2.38 -14.29 -7.66
CA TYR A 26 -1.45 -13.74 -6.68
C TYR A 26 -1.76 -14.25 -5.28
N PHE A 27 -0.71 -14.55 -4.53
CA PHE A 27 -0.84 -14.75 -3.09
C PHE A 27 -0.87 -13.36 -2.44
N CYS A 28 -1.99 -13.02 -1.82
CA CYS A 28 -2.22 -11.67 -1.30
C CYS A 28 -2.04 -11.62 0.21
N ILE A 29 -1.23 -10.68 0.66
CA ILE A 29 -1.01 -10.42 2.08
C ILE A 29 -1.39 -8.96 2.33
N ASP A 30 -2.36 -8.74 3.22
CA ASP A 30 -2.85 -7.41 3.52
C ASP A 30 -2.22 -6.87 4.81
N ASN A 31 -2.20 -5.54 4.92
CA ASN A 31 -1.81 -4.83 6.12
C ASN A 31 -0.42 -5.17 6.65
N ILE A 32 0.58 -5.13 5.78
CA ILE A 32 1.96 -5.44 6.13
C ILE A 32 2.63 -4.21 6.73
N PRO A 33 3.23 -4.33 7.93
CA PRO A 33 4.14 -3.29 8.42
C PRO A 33 5.37 -3.16 7.52
N ALA A 34 5.83 -1.94 7.29
CA ALA A 34 6.98 -1.70 6.43
C ALA A 34 8.22 -2.48 6.88
N ALA A 35 8.42 -2.62 8.19
CA ALA A 35 9.57 -3.32 8.75
C ALA A 35 9.63 -4.80 8.38
N LEU A 36 8.50 -5.43 8.05
CA LEU A 36 8.45 -6.83 7.67
C LEU A 36 8.72 -7.08 6.20
N LEU A 37 8.72 -6.03 5.38
CA LEU A 37 8.87 -6.19 3.93
C LEU A 37 10.14 -6.95 3.53
N PRO A 38 11.32 -6.65 4.06
CA PRO A 38 12.53 -7.42 3.71
C PRO A 38 12.46 -8.89 4.14
N SER A 39 11.77 -9.20 5.23
CA SER A 39 11.65 -10.57 5.74
C SER A 39 10.80 -11.46 4.83
N ILE A 40 9.81 -10.89 4.16
CA ILE A 40 8.94 -11.63 3.24
C ILE A 40 9.74 -12.11 2.04
N THR A 41 10.66 -11.30 1.53
CA THR A 41 11.51 -11.69 0.42
C THR A 41 12.48 -12.80 0.81
N ALA A 42 12.97 -12.79 2.05
CA ALA A 42 13.81 -13.86 2.57
C ALA A 42 13.04 -15.18 2.70
N PHE A 43 11.76 -15.11 3.09
CA PHE A 43 10.90 -16.28 3.21
C PHE A 43 10.72 -17.01 1.89
N SER A 44 10.64 -16.29 0.78
CA SER A 44 10.49 -16.89 -0.54
C SER A 44 11.75 -17.61 -1.04
N LYS A 45 12.93 -17.26 -0.49
CA LYS A 45 14.20 -17.91 -0.86
C LYS A 45 14.39 -19.27 -0.21
N ALA A 46 13.61 -19.62 0.80
CA ALA A 46 13.80 -20.85 1.57
C ALA A 46 13.32 -22.12 0.83
N GLY A 47 13.15 -22.05 -0.48
CA GLY A 47 12.90 -23.23 -1.31
C GLY A 47 11.44 -23.65 -1.45
N ASP A 48 10.51 -22.89 -0.93
CA ASP A 48 9.10 -23.16 -1.14
C ASP A 48 8.62 -22.41 -2.40
N ASN A 49 8.49 -23.14 -3.49
CA ASN A 49 8.10 -22.60 -4.79
C ASN A 49 6.62 -22.23 -4.87
N GLN A 50 5.88 -22.24 -3.77
CA GLN A 50 4.46 -21.95 -3.77
C GLN A 50 4.15 -20.45 -3.87
N LEU A 51 5.14 -19.58 -3.61
CA LEU A 51 4.97 -18.12 -3.65
C LEU A 51 5.64 -17.52 -4.89
N GLU A 52 5.13 -17.85 -6.09
CA GLU A 52 5.69 -17.30 -7.32
C GLU A 52 5.28 -15.85 -7.56
N ARG A 53 4.03 -15.50 -7.21
CA ARG A 53 3.50 -14.14 -7.36
C ARG A 53 2.85 -13.72 -6.05
N VAL A 54 3.39 -12.65 -5.46
CA VAL A 54 2.95 -12.16 -4.17
C VAL A 54 2.56 -10.68 -4.30
N ALA A 55 1.38 -10.34 -3.82
CA ALA A 55 0.91 -8.96 -3.72
C ALA A 55 0.82 -8.59 -2.24
N LEU A 56 1.54 -7.53 -1.87
CA LEU A 56 1.56 -7.02 -0.50
C LEU A 56 0.86 -5.68 -0.45
N CYS A 57 -0.15 -5.55 0.39
CA CYS A 57 -0.80 -4.27 0.60
C CYS A 57 -0.13 -3.53 1.75
N MET A 58 0.38 -2.33 1.47
CA MET A 58 1.02 -1.46 2.44
C MET A 58 0.26 -0.14 2.50
N ASP A 59 -0.16 0.25 3.69
CA ASP A 59 -0.86 1.52 3.90
C ASP A 59 -0.49 2.13 5.25
N VAL A 60 -1.11 3.26 5.59
CA VAL A 60 -0.77 4.00 6.81
C VAL A 60 -1.09 3.27 8.10
N ARG A 61 -1.84 2.18 8.07
CA ARG A 61 -2.07 1.36 9.27
C ARG A 61 -0.80 0.65 9.71
N GLY A 62 0.04 0.23 8.76
CA GLY A 62 1.32 -0.45 9.03
C GLY A 62 2.55 0.39 8.75
N CYS A 63 2.40 1.58 8.19
CA CYS A 63 3.51 2.47 7.83
C CYS A 63 3.22 3.83 8.42
N ARG A 64 3.80 4.12 9.58
CA ARG A 64 3.48 5.33 10.35
C ARG A 64 4.25 6.56 9.90
N THR A 65 5.42 6.36 9.31
CA THR A 65 6.26 7.45 8.85
C THR A 65 6.78 7.18 7.45
N ARG A 66 7.09 8.26 6.74
CA ARG A 66 7.71 8.21 5.43
C ARG A 66 9.05 7.48 5.48
N GLU A 67 9.82 7.70 6.54
CA GLU A 67 11.13 7.12 6.72
C GLU A 67 11.09 5.59 6.84
N GLU A 68 10.06 5.04 7.50
CA GLU A 68 9.88 3.60 7.58
C GLU A 68 9.73 2.97 6.20
N ILE A 69 8.98 3.61 5.32
CA ILE A 69 8.78 3.16 3.94
C ILE A 69 10.07 3.26 3.15
N GLU A 70 10.76 4.41 3.23
CA GLU A 70 12.01 4.62 2.53
C GLU A 70 13.06 3.60 2.94
N GLN A 71 13.17 3.31 4.22
CA GLN A 71 14.11 2.33 4.74
C GLN A 71 13.79 0.92 4.25
N ALA A 72 12.53 0.54 4.25
CA ALA A 72 12.12 -0.80 3.78
C ALA A 72 12.43 -0.98 2.29
N LEU A 73 12.13 0.03 1.46
CA LEU A 73 12.42 -0.02 0.03
C LEU A 73 13.92 -0.05 -0.23
N GLN A 74 14.71 0.71 0.54
CA GLN A 74 16.15 0.69 0.44
C GLN A 74 16.72 -0.69 0.73
N GLN A 75 16.20 -1.38 1.74
CA GLN A 75 16.64 -2.74 2.06
C GLN A 75 16.33 -3.72 0.94
N LEU A 76 15.19 -3.58 0.28
CA LEU A 76 14.87 -4.39 -0.91
C LEU A 76 15.86 -4.12 -2.05
N ASP A 77 16.19 -2.85 -2.28
CA ASP A 77 17.15 -2.47 -3.31
C ASP A 77 18.54 -3.04 -3.01
N GLU A 78 18.97 -3.01 -1.76
CA GLU A 78 20.25 -3.56 -1.33
C GLU A 78 20.31 -5.08 -1.50
N GLN A 79 19.19 -5.76 -1.28
CA GLN A 79 19.08 -7.20 -1.49
C GLN A 79 18.97 -7.58 -2.96
N LYS A 80 18.92 -6.60 -3.86
CA LYS A 80 18.73 -6.79 -5.30
C LYS A 80 17.48 -7.61 -5.63
N LYS A 81 16.42 -7.40 -4.87
CA LYS A 81 15.14 -8.06 -5.09
C LYS A 81 14.27 -7.24 -6.02
N PRO A 82 13.86 -7.78 -7.17
CA PRO A 82 12.97 -7.05 -8.06
C PRO A 82 11.59 -6.94 -7.43
N TYR A 83 11.00 -5.76 -7.51
CA TYR A 83 9.63 -5.51 -7.10
C TYR A 83 9.01 -4.46 -7.99
N LYS A 84 7.68 -4.43 -8.04
CA LYS A 84 6.93 -3.37 -8.69
C LYS A 84 5.94 -2.78 -7.70
N ILE A 85 5.56 -1.55 -7.93
CA ILE A 85 4.62 -0.83 -7.06
C ILE A 85 3.41 -0.40 -7.88
N LEU A 86 2.23 -0.76 -7.40
CA LEU A 86 0.94 -0.28 -7.89
C LEU A 86 0.39 0.70 -6.87
N PHE A 87 0.20 1.94 -7.27
CA PHE A 87 -0.33 2.99 -6.41
C PHE A 87 -1.74 3.39 -6.87
N LEU A 88 -2.70 3.32 -5.94
CA LEU A 88 -4.09 3.71 -6.19
C LEU A 88 -4.34 5.08 -5.59
N ASP A 89 -4.86 5.98 -6.41
CA ASP A 89 -5.10 7.36 -6.01
C ASP A 89 -6.48 7.81 -6.45
N ALA A 90 -6.93 8.90 -5.87
CA ALA A 90 -8.12 9.61 -6.29
C ALA A 90 -8.03 11.04 -5.75
N PRO A 91 -8.73 12.02 -6.36
CA PRO A 91 -8.76 13.36 -5.80
C PRO A 91 -9.32 13.38 -4.38
N ASP A 92 -8.82 14.29 -3.55
CA ASP A 92 -9.24 14.39 -2.16
C ASP A 92 -10.75 14.51 -2.00
N GLU A 93 -11.42 15.25 -2.89
CA GLU A 93 -12.87 15.41 -2.86
C GLU A 93 -13.59 14.07 -3.04
N VAL A 94 -13.09 13.22 -3.91
CA VAL A 94 -13.65 11.89 -4.13
C VAL A 94 -13.46 11.00 -2.91
N LEU A 95 -12.25 11.03 -2.34
CA LEU A 95 -11.93 10.24 -1.16
C LEU A 95 -12.77 10.67 0.05
N MET A 96 -12.89 11.97 0.27
CA MET A 96 -13.69 12.50 1.37
C MET A 96 -15.16 12.13 1.21
N ARG A 97 -15.68 12.19 0.00
CA ARG A 97 -17.06 11.80 -0.29
C ARG A 97 -17.29 10.30 -0.01
N ARG A 98 -16.35 9.44 -0.41
CA ARG A 98 -16.43 8.01 -0.14
C ARG A 98 -16.47 7.72 1.36
N TYR A 99 -15.66 8.43 2.14
CA TYR A 99 -15.69 8.31 3.60
C TYR A 99 -17.00 8.78 4.20
N SER A 100 -17.55 9.88 3.71
CA SER A 100 -18.83 10.40 4.15
C SER A 100 -19.97 9.41 3.89
N GLU A 101 -19.99 8.80 2.71
CA GLU A 101 -21.01 7.83 2.33
C GLU A 101 -20.94 6.53 3.15
N THR A 102 -19.75 6.08 3.49
CA THR A 102 -19.57 4.83 4.25
C THR A 102 -19.54 5.06 5.76
N ARG A 103 -19.54 6.30 6.22
CA ARG A 103 -19.42 6.70 7.63
C ARG A 103 -18.16 6.13 8.29
N ARG A 104 -17.14 5.85 7.52
CA ARG A 104 -15.85 5.41 8.04
C ARG A 104 -15.05 6.61 8.51
N ARG A 105 -14.21 6.39 9.52
CA ARG A 105 -13.23 7.38 9.94
C ARG A 105 -11.87 7.02 9.38
N HIS A 106 -11.13 8.03 8.94
CA HIS A 106 -9.78 7.81 8.43
C HIS A 106 -8.89 7.27 9.55
N PRO A 107 -8.01 6.26 9.28
CA PRO A 107 -7.13 5.69 10.31
C PRO A 107 -6.31 6.73 11.07
N ILE A 108 -5.76 7.74 10.37
CA ILE A 108 -4.97 8.80 11.01
C ILE A 108 -5.87 9.72 11.84
N SER A 109 -7.11 9.97 11.44
CA SER A 109 -8.06 10.74 12.25
C SER A 109 -8.31 10.06 13.59
N ILE A 110 -8.44 8.74 13.59
CA ILE A 110 -8.66 7.97 14.80
C ILE A 110 -7.45 8.00 15.71
N SER A 111 -6.24 7.79 15.17
CA SER A 111 -5.03 7.66 15.96
C SER A 111 -4.49 9.01 16.47
N GLU A 112 -4.71 10.09 15.73
CA GLU A 112 -4.10 11.38 16.03
C GLU A 112 -5.12 12.52 16.29
N GLY A 113 -6.40 12.23 16.22
CA GLY A 113 -7.44 13.22 16.46
C GLY A 113 -7.54 14.31 15.41
N LEU A 114 -7.08 14.05 14.18
CA LEU A 114 -7.10 15.01 13.09
C LEU A 114 -8.46 15.00 12.36
N SER A 115 -8.77 16.10 11.68
CA SER A 115 -9.90 16.13 10.75
C SER A 115 -9.63 15.18 9.58
N THR A 116 -10.69 14.83 8.86
CA THR A 116 -10.54 13.96 7.67
C THR A 116 -9.60 14.58 6.64
N ARG A 117 -9.73 15.87 6.37
CA ARG A 117 -8.87 16.57 5.41
C ARG A 117 -7.41 16.56 5.85
N GLU A 118 -7.13 16.87 7.10
CA GLU A 118 -5.78 16.82 7.65
C GLU A 118 -5.20 15.41 7.61
N ALA A 119 -6.03 14.41 7.88
CA ALA A 119 -5.62 13.00 7.84
C ALA A 119 -5.21 12.58 6.43
N PHE A 120 -5.96 12.98 5.39
CA PHE A 120 -5.59 12.68 4.01
C PHE A 120 -4.31 13.39 3.60
N LEU A 121 -4.12 14.64 4.03
CA LEU A 121 -2.88 15.36 3.73
C LEU A 121 -1.68 14.63 4.33
N LYS A 122 -1.80 14.19 5.57
CA LYS A 122 -0.73 13.45 6.25
C LYS A 122 -0.47 12.09 5.58
N GLU A 123 -1.54 11.39 5.20
CA GLU A 123 -1.41 10.12 4.50
C GLU A 123 -0.65 10.27 3.18
N ARG A 124 -0.93 11.32 2.41
CA ARG A 124 -0.20 11.60 1.18
C ARG A 124 1.29 11.82 1.45
N GLN A 125 1.64 12.51 2.52
CA GLN A 125 3.03 12.74 2.89
C GLN A 125 3.75 11.45 3.27
N ILE A 126 3.09 10.58 4.03
CA ILE A 126 3.66 9.29 4.44
C ILE A 126 3.89 8.39 3.24
N LEU A 127 2.92 8.31 2.34
CA LEU A 127 2.95 7.39 1.20
C LEU A 127 3.71 7.93 -0.02
N GLU A 128 4.21 9.16 0.04
CA GLU A 128 4.91 9.79 -1.08
C GLU A 128 6.03 8.93 -1.68
N PRO A 129 6.88 8.24 -0.89
CA PRO A 129 7.92 7.38 -1.48
C PRO A 129 7.37 6.28 -2.38
N LEU A 130 6.21 5.73 -2.04
CA LEU A 130 5.56 4.70 -2.86
C LEU A 130 4.95 5.30 -4.12
N ARG A 131 4.35 6.48 -4.01
CA ARG A 131 3.77 7.17 -5.16
C ARG A 131 4.84 7.55 -6.19
N VAL A 132 5.95 8.10 -5.74
CA VAL A 132 7.04 8.54 -6.62
C VAL A 132 7.70 7.35 -7.34
N ARG A 133 7.84 6.23 -6.66
CA ARG A 133 8.46 5.02 -7.22
C ARG A 133 7.47 4.10 -7.93
N ALA A 134 6.20 4.45 -8.01
CA ALA A 134 5.18 3.57 -8.58
C ALA A 134 5.45 3.26 -10.05
N ASP A 135 5.39 1.98 -10.38
CA ASP A 135 5.44 1.52 -11.77
C ASP A 135 4.10 1.70 -12.46
N TYR A 136 3.02 1.59 -11.67
CA TYR A 136 1.66 1.77 -12.15
C TYR A 136 0.92 2.67 -11.18
N THR A 137 0.25 3.70 -11.69
CA THR A 137 -0.61 4.57 -10.91
C THR A 137 -1.99 4.56 -11.54
N ILE A 138 -3.02 4.23 -10.72
CA ILE A 138 -4.40 4.20 -11.19
C ILE A 138 -5.20 5.23 -10.43
N ASN A 139 -5.85 6.13 -11.17
CA ASN A 139 -6.82 7.06 -10.60
C ASN A 139 -8.20 6.37 -10.60
N THR A 140 -8.75 6.15 -9.41
CA THR A 140 -9.99 5.41 -9.23
C THR A 140 -11.23 6.30 -9.14
N ALA A 141 -11.13 7.57 -9.51
CA ALA A 141 -12.24 8.52 -9.36
C ALA A 141 -13.51 8.11 -10.11
N LEU A 142 -13.35 7.43 -11.25
CA LEU A 142 -14.45 7.03 -12.13
C LEU A 142 -14.85 5.55 -11.97
N LEU A 143 -14.31 4.88 -11.00
CA LEU A 143 -14.62 3.46 -10.78
C LEU A 143 -15.67 3.25 -9.70
#